data_c049589f42d566a38dec0d11604465f7
#
_entry.id   c049589f42d566a38dec0d11604465f7
#
_cell.length_a   1.000
_cell.length_b   1.000
_cell.length_c   1.000
_cell.angle_alpha   90.00
_cell.angle_beta   90.00
_cell.angle_gamma   90.00
#
_symmetry.space_group_name_H-M   'P 1'
#
loop_
_entity.id
_entity.type
_entity.pdbx_description
1 polymer ?
#
loop_
_entity_poly.entity_id
_entity_poly.type
_entity_poly.pdbx_seq_one_letter_code
_entity_poly.pdbx_strand_id
1 'polypeptide(L)'
;MTDNIISRREFGMAASAAGAGLITSGKDLAAKESSGPPLNYSSGLIESPPTYYEVLEPAGGSAKPPMVLICGGGHTGACYLATVDGRPGWAQAFVRAGYKVVVPDWPGVGRSGYIPLDDLTGEVVVEGLGKIVRSLGQPAIVMTHSMSGAYGWKLLENYGQHIAKLVAIAPGPPGNIQAVSDIVSESGDTVVVRGSTTMSINLKQPVVSDRNFVEVKLVGKSAQFPREHIAVYASSLTPIPPRLLYQRRNIRGSQLKVSDLSNYRGKRILVMTGTVDIDHPRELDGAIVEWLNQNGAKADFLYLGDHGIEGNGHMMMLEKNSDALAGQVLSWIENG
;
A
#
# COMPACT_ATOMS: atom_id res chain seq x y z
N MET A 1 -46.06 32.01 3.52
CA MET A 1 -45.11 33.03 3.94
C MET A 1 -45.07 33.04 5.46
N THR A 2 -44.17 32.35 6.05
CA THR A 2 -43.60 32.63 7.38
C THR A 2 -42.50 31.59 7.59
N ASP A 3 -41.27 32.04 7.50
CA ASP A 3 -40.06 31.31 7.73
C ASP A 3 -39.96 30.86 9.19
N ASN A 4 -39.90 29.56 9.45
CA ASN A 4 -39.54 29.03 10.77
C ASN A 4 -38.02 28.82 10.81
N ILE A 5 -37.32 29.82 11.31
CA ILE A 5 -35.92 29.69 11.69
C ILE A 5 -35.86 29.00 13.07
N ILE A 6 -35.44 27.73 13.10
CA ILE A 6 -35.23 27.01 14.34
C ILE A 6 -33.96 27.56 14.98
N SER A 7 -34.07 28.13 16.17
CA SER A 7 -32.98 28.76 16.90
C SER A 7 -32.05 27.71 17.52
N ARG A 8 -30.75 28.01 17.53
CA ARG A 8 -29.64 27.17 18.07
C ARG A 8 -29.73 26.82 19.56
N ARG A 9 -30.80 27.17 20.26
CA ARG A 9 -30.95 26.94 21.72
C ARG A 9 -31.70 25.68 22.10
N GLU A 10 -32.31 24.94 21.19
CA GLU A 10 -33.11 23.76 21.52
C GLU A 10 -32.38 22.41 21.32
N PHE A 11 -31.08 22.43 20.95
CA PHE A 11 -30.28 21.22 20.81
C PHE A 11 -29.51 20.82 22.09
N GLY A 12 -29.74 21.48 23.19
CA GLY A 12 -28.95 21.38 24.42
C GLY A 12 -29.53 20.55 25.56
N MET A 13 -30.71 19.89 25.43
CA MET A 13 -31.32 19.23 26.61
C MET A 13 -31.99 17.87 26.32
N ALA A 14 -31.40 17.00 25.56
CA ALA A 14 -31.90 15.62 25.41
C ALA A 14 -30.79 14.58 25.37
N ALA A 15 -29.73 14.77 26.12
CA ALA A 15 -28.63 13.78 26.22
C ALA A 15 -28.15 13.65 27.69
N SER A 16 -29.04 13.32 28.59
CA SER A 16 -28.64 12.90 29.92
C SER A 16 -29.65 11.92 30.49
N ALA A 17 -29.53 10.67 30.14
CA ALA A 17 -29.91 9.49 30.94
C ALA A 17 -29.93 8.21 30.12
N ALA A 18 -28.78 7.73 29.62
CA ALA A 18 -28.56 6.29 29.35
C ALA A 18 -27.08 6.12 28.93
N GLY A 19 -26.21 5.74 29.83
CA GLY A 19 -24.81 5.48 29.49
C GLY A 19 -23.81 5.60 30.63
N ALA A 20 -24.20 5.34 31.83
CA ALA A 20 -23.26 5.01 32.92
C ALA A 20 -22.97 3.51 32.84
N GLY A 21 -22.04 3.13 32.00
CA GLY A 21 -21.61 1.75 31.89
C GLY A 21 -20.36 1.65 30.98
N LEU A 22 -19.21 1.41 31.61
CA LEU A 22 -17.93 1.08 31.02
C LEU A 22 -17.10 2.25 30.44
N ILE A 23 -16.74 3.19 31.30
CA ILE A 23 -15.40 3.75 31.21
C ILE A 23 -14.53 2.82 32.06
N THR A 24 -13.99 1.78 31.44
CA THR A 24 -12.85 1.07 32.00
C THR A 24 -11.74 2.09 32.20
N SER A 25 -11.17 2.07 33.37
CA SER A 25 -10.18 3.01 33.87
C SER A 25 -9.13 3.36 32.83
N GLY A 26 -8.89 4.65 32.59
CA GLY A 26 -7.88 5.19 31.64
C GLY A 26 -6.42 4.86 31.98
N LYS A 27 -6.16 3.68 32.54
CA LYS A 27 -4.81 3.15 32.79
C LYS A 27 -4.26 2.29 31.66
N ASP A 28 -5.11 1.83 30.72
CA ASP A 28 -4.67 0.94 29.62
C ASP A 28 -4.37 1.65 28.29
N LEU A 29 -4.54 2.97 28.23
CA LEU A 29 -4.20 3.81 27.08
C LEU A 29 -2.89 4.59 27.24
N ALA A 30 -2.08 4.28 28.26
CA ALA A 30 -0.71 4.74 28.26
C ALA A 30 0.02 4.02 27.11
N ALA A 31 0.08 4.66 25.92
CA ALA A 31 0.99 4.25 24.89
C ALA A 31 2.35 4.03 25.56
N LYS A 32 2.90 2.81 25.47
CA LYS A 32 4.29 2.56 25.86
C LYS A 32 5.08 3.65 25.14
N GLU A 33 5.70 4.56 25.89
CA GLU A 33 6.58 5.56 25.32
C GLU A 33 7.53 4.81 24.39
N SER A 34 7.47 5.13 23.11
CA SER A 34 8.40 4.55 22.14
C SER A 34 9.77 5.10 22.54
N SER A 35 10.64 4.25 23.07
CA SER A 35 12.02 4.59 23.43
C SER A 35 12.90 4.89 22.19
N GLY A 36 12.30 5.33 21.10
CA GLY A 36 12.98 5.74 19.88
C GLY A 36 13.45 7.20 19.94
N PRO A 37 14.43 7.57 19.10
CA PRO A 37 14.84 8.96 18.97
C PRO A 37 13.65 9.84 18.57
N PRO A 38 13.61 11.11 19.00
CA PRO A 38 12.54 12.02 18.63
C PRO A 38 12.46 12.15 17.10
N LEU A 39 11.25 12.21 16.57
CA LEU A 39 10.98 12.36 15.15
C LEU A 39 10.08 13.56 14.90
N ASN A 40 10.26 14.19 13.76
CA ASN A 40 9.35 15.20 13.24
C ASN A 40 8.25 14.52 12.43
N TYR A 41 7.03 15.00 12.60
CA TYR A 41 5.87 14.55 11.86
C TYR A 41 5.17 15.73 11.20
N SER A 42 4.83 15.57 9.93
CA SER A 42 4.00 16.52 9.18
C SER A 42 3.15 15.79 8.15
N SER A 43 2.22 16.49 7.54
CA SER A 43 1.42 15.97 6.43
C SER A 43 1.24 17.04 5.36
N GLY A 44 0.88 16.61 4.16
CA GLY A 44 0.63 17.48 3.03
C GLY A 44 -0.37 16.90 2.06
N LEU A 45 -0.75 17.70 1.08
CA LEU A 45 -1.68 17.34 0.02
C LEU A 45 -1.15 17.85 -1.33
N ILE A 46 -1.08 16.96 -2.32
CA ILE A 46 -1.00 17.34 -3.72
C ILE A 46 -2.40 17.70 -4.18
N GLU A 47 -2.59 18.87 -4.77
CA GLU A 47 -3.93 19.36 -5.12
C GLU A 47 -4.57 18.60 -6.29
N SER A 48 -3.78 18.21 -7.29
CA SER A 48 -4.31 17.55 -8.49
C SER A 48 -3.34 16.50 -9.04
N PRO A 49 -3.75 15.22 -9.16
CA PRO A 49 -4.92 14.68 -8.47
C PRO A 49 -4.76 14.77 -6.95
N PRO A 50 -5.84 14.96 -6.18
CA PRO A 50 -5.73 15.13 -4.72
C PRO A 50 -5.10 13.90 -4.10
N THR A 51 -3.91 14.08 -3.49
CA THR A 51 -3.10 12.97 -2.95
C THR A 51 -2.52 13.38 -1.62
N TYR A 52 -3.06 12.80 -0.55
CA TYR A 52 -2.58 13.02 0.82
C TYR A 52 -1.31 12.21 1.09
N TYR A 53 -0.42 12.77 1.92
CA TYR A 53 0.75 12.06 2.41
C TYR A 53 1.16 12.51 3.80
N GLU A 54 1.76 11.61 4.55
CA GLU A 54 2.42 11.87 5.83
C GLU A 54 3.93 11.81 5.65
N VAL A 55 4.63 12.60 6.45
CA VAL A 55 6.09 12.66 6.48
C VAL A 55 6.57 12.41 7.89
N LEU A 56 7.42 11.42 8.04
CA LEU A 56 8.16 11.12 9.27
C LEU A 56 9.65 11.35 8.98
N GLU A 57 10.31 12.09 9.84
CA GLU A 57 11.72 12.47 9.66
C GLU A 57 12.45 12.45 10.99
N PRO A 58 13.73 12.00 11.05
CA PRO A 58 14.56 12.18 12.26
C PRO A 58 14.58 13.64 12.68
N ALA A 59 14.55 13.94 13.99
CA ALA A 59 14.51 15.31 14.50
C ALA A 59 15.66 16.19 14.00
N GLY A 60 16.81 15.58 13.69
CA GLY A 60 17.98 16.26 13.10
C GLY A 60 17.97 16.35 11.57
N GLY A 61 16.87 15.96 10.91
CA GLY A 61 16.79 15.81 9.47
C GLY A 61 17.45 14.53 8.94
N SER A 62 17.47 14.36 7.64
CA SER A 62 18.06 13.19 6.96
C SER A 62 18.97 13.64 5.82
N ALA A 63 20.19 13.09 5.79
CA ALA A 63 21.10 13.20 4.64
C ALA A 63 20.93 12.04 3.64
N LYS A 64 20.16 10.99 4.00
CA LYS A 64 19.87 9.85 3.15
C LYS A 64 18.77 10.19 2.13
N PRO A 65 18.70 9.49 0.99
CA PRO A 65 17.59 9.63 0.06
C PRO A 65 16.24 9.38 0.75
N PRO A 66 15.21 10.18 0.51
CA PRO A 66 13.90 9.95 1.11
C PRO A 66 13.29 8.63 0.63
N MET A 67 12.46 8.01 1.45
CA MET A 67 11.70 6.81 1.13
C MET A 67 10.23 7.14 0.94
N VAL A 68 9.58 6.59 -0.10
CA VAL A 68 8.14 6.71 -0.32
C VAL A 68 7.52 5.31 -0.22
N LEU A 69 6.67 5.08 0.78
CA LEU A 69 6.05 3.77 1.06
C LEU A 69 4.61 3.74 0.55
N ILE A 70 4.37 3.04 -0.55
CA ILE A 70 3.08 3.01 -1.25
C ILE A 70 2.36 1.70 -0.92
N CYS A 71 1.21 1.81 -0.26
CA CYS A 71 0.39 0.65 0.17
C CYS A 71 -0.22 -0.11 -1.02
N GLY A 72 -0.69 -1.32 -0.75
CA GLY A 72 -1.46 -2.15 -1.67
C GLY A 72 -2.94 -1.76 -1.77
N GLY A 73 -3.70 -2.48 -2.60
CA GLY A 73 -5.13 -2.28 -2.75
C GLY A 73 -5.91 -2.57 -1.46
N GLY A 74 -6.94 -1.79 -1.18
CA GLY A 74 -7.73 -1.91 0.04
C GLY A 74 -7.06 -1.39 1.30
N HIS A 75 -5.92 -0.72 1.19
CA HIS A 75 -5.16 -0.16 2.31
C HIS A 75 -4.95 1.34 2.13
N THR A 76 -4.58 1.97 3.24
CA THR A 76 -4.00 3.33 3.29
C THR A 76 -2.55 3.23 3.75
N GLY A 77 -1.84 4.35 3.75
CA GLY A 77 -0.50 4.43 4.32
C GLY A 77 -0.39 3.97 5.78
N ALA A 78 -1.51 3.89 6.49
CA ALA A 78 -1.56 3.44 7.88
C ALA A 78 -0.93 2.06 8.11
N CYS A 79 -0.94 1.16 7.10
CA CYS A 79 -0.32 -0.16 7.20
C CYS A 79 1.21 -0.13 7.38
N TYR A 80 1.85 1.02 7.12
CA TYR A 80 3.27 1.24 7.37
C TYR A 80 3.55 2.02 8.67
N LEU A 81 2.52 2.64 9.27
CA LEU A 81 2.68 3.44 10.48
C LEU A 81 2.60 2.60 11.75
N ALA A 82 1.73 1.59 11.78
CA ALA A 82 1.61 0.69 12.91
C ALA A 82 1.17 -0.71 12.44
N THR A 83 1.60 -1.72 13.17
CA THR A 83 1.10 -3.07 13.01
C THR A 83 -0.25 -3.24 13.72
N VAL A 84 -1.01 -4.26 13.36
CA VAL A 84 -2.35 -4.51 13.93
C VAL A 84 -2.32 -4.91 15.42
N ASP A 85 -1.18 -5.35 15.91
CA ASP A 85 -0.90 -5.67 17.32
C ASP A 85 -0.26 -4.50 18.09
N GLY A 86 -0.24 -3.29 17.50
CA GLY A 86 0.17 -2.04 18.15
C GLY A 86 1.67 -1.78 18.20
N ARG A 87 2.50 -2.56 17.49
CA ARG A 87 3.94 -2.27 17.34
C ARG A 87 4.15 -1.13 16.34
N PRO A 88 5.28 -0.40 16.42
CA PRO A 88 5.70 0.52 15.37
C PRO A 88 5.78 -0.17 14.01
N GLY A 89 5.34 0.50 12.93
CA GLY A 89 5.42 -0.01 11.57
C GLY A 89 6.76 0.22 10.89
N TRP A 90 6.86 -0.17 9.62
CA TRP A 90 8.08 0.00 8.82
C TRP A 90 8.50 1.46 8.66
N ALA A 91 7.56 2.41 8.62
CA ALA A 91 7.90 3.83 8.54
C ALA A 91 8.81 4.25 9.71
N GLN A 92 8.47 3.87 10.95
CA GLN A 92 9.30 4.15 12.11
C GLN A 92 10.63 3.38 12.08
N ALA A 93 10.64 2.15 11.57
CA ALA A 93 11.89 1.39 11.42
C ALA A 93 12.87 2.12 10.49
N PHE A 94 12.40 2.63 9.36
CA PHE A 94 13.23 3.38 8.42
C PHE A 94 13.64 4.77 8.93
N VAL A 95 12.75 5.45 9.70
CA VAL A 95 13.14 6.71 10.36
C VAL A 95 14.24 6.47 11.40
N ARG A 96 14.14 5.40 12.21
CA ARG A 96 15.22 5.01 13.14
C ARG A 96 16.54 4.71 12.43
N ALA A 97 16.47 4.20 11.20
CA ALA A 97 17.65 4.01 10.34
C ALA A 97 18.15 5.31 9.67
N GLY A 98 17.55 6.47 10.01
CA GLY A 98 17.98 7.79 9.55
C GLY A 98 17.35 8.25 8.24
N TYR A 99 16.32 7.61 7.72
CA TYR A 99 15.62 8.03 6.50
C TYR A 99 14.48 9.00 6.80
N LYS A 100 14.27 9.97 5.91
CA LYS A 100 12.99 10.66 5.79
C LYS A 100 12.01 9.72 5.08
N VAL A 101 10.84 9.50 5.66
CA VAL A 101 9.84 8.58 5.13
C VAL A 101 8.56 9.33 4.78
N VAL A 102 8.04 9.10 3.60
CA VAL A 102 6.79 9.65 3.08
C VAL A 102 5.80 8.51 2.87
N VAL A 103 4.61 8.64 3.42
CA VAL A 103 3.58 7.59 3.41
C VAL A 103 2.30 8.17 2.79
N PRO A 104 2.08 7.98 1.48
CA PRO A 104 0.89 8.48 0.80
C PRO A 104 -0.31 7.53 0.94
N ASP A 105 -1.50 8.11 0.86
CA ASP A 105 -2.71 7.41 0.42
C ASP A 105 -2.87 7.62 -1.10
N TRP A 106 -3.42 6.64 -1.81
CA TRP A 106 -3.64 6.81 -3.25
C TRP A 106 -4.65 7.92 -3.55
N PRO A 107 -4.54 8.64 -4.67
CA PRO A 107 -5.62 9.51 -5.15
C PRO A 107 -6.97 8.83 -5.08
N GLY A 108 -7.97 9.49 -4.55
CA GLY A 108 -9.33 8.97 -4.40
C GLY A 108 -9.53 7.88 -3.33
N VAL A 109 -8.50 7.59 -2.51
CA VAL A 109 -8.55 6.57 -1.44
C VAL A 109 -8.13 7.19 -0.11
N GLY A 110 -8.70 6.71 0.99
CA GLY A 110 -8.32 7.13 2.34
C GLY A 110 -8.51 8.63 2.55
N ARG A 111 -7.43 9.32 2.89
CA ARG A 111 -7.41 10.78 3.18
C ARG A 111 -7.15 11.65 1.93
N SER A 112 -6.90 11.03 0.79
CA SER A 112 -6.69 11.70 -0.49
C SER A 112 -8.02 12.11 -1.11
N GLY A 113 -8.59 13.16 -1.04
CA GLY A 113 -9.80 13.71 -1.61
C GLY A 113 -10.60 12.83 -2.59
N TYR A 114 -11.81 13.20 -2.88
CA TYR A 114 -12.71 12.45 -3.75
C TYR A 114 -12.34 12.60 -5.24
N ILE A 115 -12.36 11.49 -5.95
CA ILE A 115 -12.31 11.41 -7.42
C ILE A 115 -13.47 10.52 -7.87
N PRO A 116 -14.27 10.92 -8.88
CA PRO A 116 -15.34 10.08 -9.42
C PRO A 116 -14.81 8.70 -9.84
N LEU A 117 -15.58 7.63 -9.58
CA LEU A 117 -15.13 6.26 -9.87
C LEU A 117 -14.80 6.03 -11.36
N ASP A 118 -15.48 6.74 -12.25
CA ASP A 118 -15.24 6.65 -13.69
C ASP A 118 -13.93 7.34 -14.12
N ASP A 119 -13.41 8.26 -13.33
CA ASP A 119 -12.19 9.02 -13.62
C ASP A 119 -10.97 8.44 -12.87
N LEU A 120 -11.18 7.61 -11.85
CA LEU A 120 -10.10 7.05 -11.04
C LEU A 120 -9.50 5.82 -11.70
N THR A 121 -8.39 6.02 -12.40
CA THR A 121 -7.61 4.98 -13.09
C THR A 121 -6.22 4.84 -12.47
N GLY A 122 -5.50 3.78 -12.85
CA GLY A 122 -4.11 3.56 -12.42
C GLY A 122 -3.18 4.69 -12.86
N GLU A 123 -3.44 5.29 -14.02
CA GLU A 123 -2.68 6.45 -14.53
C GLU A 123 -2.83 7.67 -13.62
N VAL A 124 -4.05 7.93 -13.11
CA VAL A 124 -4.33 8.99 -12.15
C VAL A 124 -3.59 8.73 -10.82
N VAL A 125 -3.57 7.47 -10.38
CA VAL A 125 -2.80 7.08 -9.17
C VAL A 125 -1.31 7.33 -9.39
N VAL A 126 -0.77 6.91 -10.53
CA VAL A 126 0.65 7.13 -10.89
C VAL A 126 0.99 8.61 -10.96
N GLU A 127 0.10 9.44 -11.51
CA GLU A 127 0.31 10.89 -11.58
C GLU A 127 0.42 11.52 -10.18
N GLY A 128 -0.52 11.23 -9.27
CA GLY A 128 -0.51 11.78 -7.92
C GLY A 128 0.72 11.36 -7.11
N LEU A 129 1.04 10.06 -7.14
CA LEU A 129 2.23 9.52 -6.48
C LEU A 129 3.53 10.07 -7.11
N GLY A 130 3.57 10.21 -8.43
CA GLY A 130 4.72 10.77 -9.14
C GLY A 130 4.98 12.23 -8.79
N LYS A 131 3.93 13.04 -8.57
CA LYS A 131 4.06 14.42 -8.09
C LYS A 131 4.68 14.47 -6.70
N ILE A 132 4.32 13.54 -5.80
CA ILE A 132 4.99 13.42 -4.49
C ILE A 132 6.47 13.11 -4.70
N VAL A 133 6.81 12.07 -5.44
CA VAL A 133 8.21 11.67 -5.69
C VAL A 133 9.02 12.84 -6.26
N ARG A 134 8.47 13.55 -7.23
CA ARG A 134 9.13 14.73 -7.83
C ARG A 134 9.32 15.89 -6.84
N SER A 135 8.37 16.10 -5.92
CA SER A 135 8.42 17.22 -4.97
C SER A 135 9.51 17.09 -3.89
N LEU A 136 10.11 15.89 -3.75
CA LEU A 136 11.13 15.64 -2.71
C LEU A 136 12.48 16.30 -2.99
N GLY A 137 12.69 16.87 -4.18
CA GLY A 137 13.90 17.62 -4.55
C GLY A 137 15.16 16.78 -4.78
N GLN A 138 15.12 15.50 -4.49
CA GLN A 138 16.19 14.52 -4.73
C GLN A 138 15.62 13.15 -5.06
N PRO A 139 16.37 12.26 -5.73
CA PRO A 139 15.89 10.93 -6.06
C PRO A 139 15.55 10.11 -4.81
N ALA A 140 14.33 9.56 -4.79
CA ALA A 140 13.78 8.79 -3.68
C ALA A 140 13.97 7.28 -3.84
N ILE A 141 13.94 6.55 -2.74
CA ILE A 141 13.71 5.10 -2.73
C ILE A 141 12.20 4.91 -2.68
N VAL A 142 11.63 4.34 -3.72
CA VAL A 142 10.18 4.05 -3.79
C VAL A 142 9.95 2.61 -3.39
N MET A 143 9.06 2.39 -2.43
CA MET A 143 8.61 1.06 -2.03
C MET A 143 7.14 0.90 -2.41
N THR A 144 6.80 -0.22 -3.05
CA THR A 144 5.44 -0.59 -3.43
C THR A 144 5.07 -1.93 -2.82
N HIS A 145 3.78 -2.16 -2.60
CA HIS A 145 3.27 -3.43 -2.11
C HIS A 145 2.08 -3.89 -2.94
N SER A 146 2.04 -5.18 -3.30
CA SER A 146 0.87 -5.80 -3.91
C SER A 146 0.40 -5.05 -5.18
N MET A 147 -0.84 -4.62 -5.22
CA MET A 147 -1.45 -3.90 -6.33
C MET A 147 -0.64 -2.66 -6.77
N SER A 148 0.01 -1.96 -5.85
CA SER A 148 0.85 -0.81 -6.20
C SER A 148 2.17 -1.19 -6.91
N GLY A 149 2.52 -2.46 -7.01
CA GLY A 149 3.61 -2.91 -7.88
C GLY A 149 3.43 -2.40 -9.31
N ALA A 150 2.21 -2.53 -9.87
CA ALA A 150 1.91 -2.01 -11.22
C ALA A 150 2.13 -0.49 -11.33
N TYR A 151 1.83 0.26 -10.26
CA TYR A 151 2.09 1.70 -10.22
C TYR A 151 3.59 1.99 -10.09
N GLY A 152 4.34 1.17 -9.32
CA GLY A 152 5.79 1.28 -9.20
C GLY A 152 6.51 1.15 -10.54
N TRP A 153 6.09 0.18 -11.36
CA TRP A 153 6.64 0.02 -12.71
C TRP A 153 6.38 1.26 -13.57
N LYS A 154 5.18 1.81 -13.51
CA LYS A 154 4.82 3.01 -14.28
C LYS A 154 5.44 4.29 -13.70
N LEU A 155 5.62 4.38 -12.39
CA LEU A 155 6.37 5.46 -11.75
C LEU A 155 7.83 5.46 -12.22
N LEU A 156 8.46 4.29 -12.32
CA LEU A 156 9.82 4.19 -12.82
C LEU A 156 9.92 4.64 -14.28
N GLU A 157 8.96 4.30 -15.13
CA GLU A 157 8.90 4.79 -16.50
C GLU A 157 8.79 6.32 -16.57
N ASN A 158 7.81 6.90 -15.83
CA ASN A 158 7.43 8.30 -15.99
C ASN A 158 8.30 9.27 -15.15
N TYR A 159 8.83 8.78 -14.02
CA TYR A 159 9.54 9.60 -13.03
C TYR A 159 10.90 9.03 -12.64
N GLY A 160 11.49 8.14 -13.44
CA GLY A 160 12.69 7.39 -13.10
C GLY A 160 13.91 8.23 -12.74
N GLN A 161 14.01 9.47 -13.23
CA GLN A 161 15.04 10.43 -12.82
C GLN A 161 14.92 10.86 -11.36
N HIS A 162 13.71 10.76 -10.77
CA HIS A 162 13.43 11.07 -9.36
C HIS A 162 13.40 9.81 -8.47
N ILE A 163 13.74 8.63 -9.01
CA ILE A 163 13.75 7.35 -8.29
C ILE A 163 15.17 6.82 -8.28
N ALA A 164 15.75 6.72 -7.07
CA ALA A 164 17.08 6.16 -6.87
C ALA A 164 17.05 4.63 -6.94
N LYS A 165 16.14 4.01 -6.20
CA LYS A 165 15.92 2.56 -6.13
C LYS A 165 14.42 2.27 -6.04
N LEU A 166 14.00 1.09 -6.51
CA LEU A 166 12.64 0.60 -6.36
C LEU A 166 12.64 -0.68 -5.53
N VAL A 167 11.79 -0.75 -4.51
CA VAL A 167 11.54 -1.95 -3.69
C VAL A 167 10.10 -2.38 -3.92
N ALA A 168 9.90 -3.60 -4.34
CA ALA A 168 8.59 -4.13 -4.70
C ALA A 168 8.27 -5.36 -3.84
N ILE A 169 7.33 -5.21 -2.90
CA ILE A 169 6.94 -6.24 -1.95
C ILE A 169 5.71 -6.98 -2.48
N ALA A 170 5.82 -8.27 -2.75
CA ALA A 170 4.76 -9.10 -3.34
C ALA A 170 4.01 -8.35 -4.46
N PRO A 171 4.71 -7.88 -5.52
CA PRO A 171 4.19 -6.84 -6.41
C PRO A 171 3.25 -7.38 -7.48
N GLY A 172 2.20 -6.63 -7.79
CA GLY A 172 1.46 -6.83 -9.03
C GLY A 172 2.39 -6.70 -10.25
N PRO A 173 2.40 -7.67 -11.19
CA PRO A 173 3.23 -7.60 -12.38
C PRO A 173 2.81 -6.46 -13.31
N PRO A 174 3.72 -5.99 -14.18
CA PRO A 174 3.35 -5.07 -15.25
C PRO A 174 2.44 -5.76 -16.27
N GLY A 175 1.58 -5.00 -16.92
CA GLY A 175 0.69 -5.51 -17.97
C GLY A 175 1.42 -6.12 -19.18
N ASN A 176 2.74 -5.95 -19.26
CA ASN A 176 3.60 -6.55 -20.29
C ASN A 176 3.69 -8.07 -20.17
N ILE A 177 3.64 -8.59 -18.96
CA ILE A 177 3.80 -10.03 -18.67
C ILE A 177 2.62 -10.64 -17.94
N GLN A 178 1.69 -9.81 -17.44
CA GLN A 178 0.50 -10.32 -16.76
C GLN A 178 -0.47 -10.94 -17.76
N ALA A 179 -0.87 -12.19 -17.53
CA ALA A 179 -1.90 -12.83 -18.32
C ALA A 179 -3.23 -12.05 -18.25
N VAL A 180 -3.96 -12.01 -19.36
CA VAL A 180 -5.30 -11.43 -19.41
C VAL A 180 -6.24 -12.36 -18.63
N SER A 181 -7.10 -11.79 -17.77
CA SER A 181 -8.05 -12.58 -17.00
C SER A 181 -9.15 -13.17 -17.88
N ASP A 182 -9.53 -14.41 -17.59
CA ASP A 182 -10.69 -15.05 -18.20
C ASP A 182 -11.99 -14.41 -17.68
N ILE A 183 -12.80 -13.89 -18.60
CA ILE A 183 -14.14 -13.39 -18.29
C ILE A 183 -15.10 -14.57 -18.24
N VAL A 184 -15.72 -14.77 -17.08
CA VAL A 184 -16.72 -15.83 -16.85
C VAL A 184 -18.10 -15.37 -17.32
N SER A 185 -18.46 -14.13 -17.01
CA SER A 185 -19.73 -13.52 -17.42
C SER A 185 -19.67 -12.00 -17.33
N GLU A 186 -20.54 -11.33 -18.09
CA GLU A 186 -20.76 -9.88 -18.02
C GLU A 186 -22.25 -9.60 -18.06
N SER A 187 -22.70 -8.64 -17.24
CA SER A 187 -24.09 -8.20 -17.20
C SER A 187 -24.15 -6.75 -16.71
N GLY A 188 -24.59 -5.82 -17.56
CA GLY A 188 -24.60 -4.38 -17.26
C GLY A 188 -23.21 -3.88 -16.89
N ASP A 189 -23.10 -3.24 -15.74
CA ASP A 189 -21.80 -2.73 -15.22
C ASP A 189 -20.98 -3.79 -14.47
N THR A 190 -21.41 -5.05 -14.45
CA THR A 190 -20.74 -6.10 -13.67
C THR A 190 -19.99 -7.06 -14.58
N VAL A 191 -18.72 -7.31 -14.28
CA VAL A 191 -17.87 -8.33 -14.88
C VAL A 191 -17.47 -9.35 -13.84
N VAL A 192 -17.59 -10.64 -14.17
CA VAL A 192 -17.11 -11.74 -13.34
C VAL A 192 -15.89 -12.37 -14.02
N VAL A 193 -14.80 -12.42 -13.27
CA VAL A 193 -13.51 -12.91 -13.79
C VAL A 193 -12.99 -14.07 -12.97
N ARG A 194 -12.27 -14.98 -13.64
CA ARG A 194 -11.56 -16.09 -13.02
C ARG A 194 -10.13 -15.67 -12.67
N GLY A 195 -9.69 -16.04 -11.48
CA GLY A 195 -8.33 -15.90 -11.01
C GLY A 195 -8.03 -17.04 -10.05
N SER A 196 -7.21 -16.83 -9.04
CA SER A 196 -7.07 -17.79 -7.92
C SER A 196 -8.43 -18.06 -7.25
N THR A 197 -9.32 -17.05 -7.27
CA THR A 197 -10.75 -17.13 -6.93
C THR A 197 -11.56 -16.42 -8.00
N THR A 198 -12.83 -16.81 -8.17
CA THR A 198 -13.77 -16.07 -9.01
C THR A 198 -14.16 -14.77 -8.30
N MET A 199 -14.11 -13.66 -9.03
CA MET A 199 -14.39 -12.32 -8.47
C MET A 199 -15.40 -11.59 -9.35
N SER A 200 -16.40 -10.98 -8.70
CA SER A 200 -17.36 -10.09 -9.34
C SER A 200 -16.98 -8.63 -9.09
N ILE A 201 -16.90 -7.82 -10.13
CA ILE A 201 -16.55 -6.41 -10.08
C ILE A 201 -17.70 -5.63 -10.73
N ASN A 202 -18.39 -4.82 -9.95
CA ASN A 202 -19.34 -3.83 -10.47
C ASN A 202 -18.61 -2.49 -10.64
N LEU A 203 -18.55 -1.97 -11.87
CA LEU A 203 -17.79 -0.75 -12.20
C LEU A 203 -18.35 0.54 -11.60
N LYS A 204 -19.57 0.50 -11.06
CA LYS A 204 -20.23 1.64 -10.41
C LYS A 204 -20.18 1.60 -8.88
N GLN A 205 -19.56 0.59 -8.30
CA GLN A 205 -19.49 0.41 -6.85
C GLN A 205 -18.09 0.03 -6.41
N PRO A 206 -17.56 0.67 -5.33
CA PRO A 206 -16.31 0.24 -4.73
C PRO A 206 -16.41 -1.21 -4.23
N VAL A 207 -15.33 -1.96 -4.35
CA VAL A 207 -15.26 -3.34 -3.90
C VAL A 207 -14.80 -3.38 -2.45
N VAL A 208 -15.67 -3.88 -1.58
CA VAL A 208 -15.38 -4.06 -0.15
C VAL A 208 -14.80 -5.46 0.05
N SER A 209 -13.65 -5.53 0.71
CA SER A 209 -13.04 -6.80 1.12
C SER A 209 -13.84 -7.40 2.26
N ASP A 210 -14.44 -8.54 2.05
CA ASP A 210 -15.14 -9.28 3.11
C ASP A 210 -14.14 -10.02 4.01
N ARG A 211 -14.65 -10.57 5.12
CA ARG A 211 -13.82 -11.31 6.08
C ARG A 211 -13.16 -12.54 5.44
N ASN A 212 -13.84 -13.24 4.56
CA ASN A 212 -13.30 -14.41 3.88
C ASN A 212 -12.12 -14.02 2.99
N PHE A 213 -12.21 -12.92 2.25
CA PHE A 213 -11.10 -12.38 1.47
C PHE A 213 -9.88 -12.05 2.37
N VAL A 214 -10.12 -11.42 3.53
CA VAL A 214 -9.05 -11.12 4.50
C VAL A 214 -8.39 -12.40 4.98
N GLU A 215 -9.17 -13.38 5.46
CA GLU A 215 -8.67 -14.61 6.07
C GLU A 215 -7.96 -15.53 5.06
N VAL A 216 -8.48 -15.62 3.84
CA VAL A 216 -7.97 -16.55 2.82
C VAL A 216 -6.83 -15.93 2.00
N LYS A 217 -6.98 -14.66 1.61
CA LYS A 217 -6.07 -14.00 0.69
C LYS A 217 -5.00 -13.15 1.36
N LEU A 218 -5.42 -12.22 2.23
CA LEU A 218 -4.48 -11.25 2.80
C LEU A 218 -3.65 -11.86 3.93
N VAL A 219 -4.27 -12.65 4.79
CA VAL A 219 -3.60 -13.37 5.88
C VAL A 219 -3.14 -14.76 5.42
N GLY A 220 -4.00 -15.48 4.71
CA GLY A 220 -3.72 -16.77 4.13
C GLY A 220 -3.19 -17.78 5.15
N LYS A 221 -2.13 -18.48 4.77
CA LYS A 221 -1.43 -19.46 5.61
C LYS A 221 -0.30 -18.85 6.44
N SER A 222 -0.20 -17.51 6.52
CA SER A 222 0.87 -16.87 7.29
C SER A 222 0.87 -17.36 8.75
N ALA A 223 1.99 -17.94 9.17
CA ALA A 223 2.26 -18.28 10.56
C ALA A 223 2.73 -17.05 11.36
N GLN A 224 3.15 -16.01 10.66
CA GLN A 224 3.70 -14.79 11.25
C GLN A 224 2.63 -13.71 11.49
N PHE A 225 1.45 -13.81 10.85
CA PHE A 225 0.39 -12.83 11.09
C PHE A 225 -0.21 -12.97 12.49
N PRO A 226 -0.40 -11.88 13.26
CA PRO A 226 -1.03 -11.91 14.58
C PRO A 226 -2.56 -12.13 14.44
N ARG A 227 -2.97 -13.41 14.33
CA ARG A 227 -4.34 -13.82 13.96
C ARG A 227 -5.41 -13.37 14.93
N GLU A 228 -5.06 -13.17 16.21
CA GLU A 228 -5.91 -12.60 17.25
C GLU A 228 -6.40 -11.18 16.90
N HIS A 229 -5.70 -10.48 16.01
CA HIS A 229 -6.03 -9.12 15.54
C HIS A 229 -6.67 -9.07 14.14
N ILE A 230 -7.09 -10.19 13.56
CA ILE A 230 -7.72 -10.21 12.21
C ILE A 230 -8.94 -9.30 12.14
N ALA A 231 -9.76 -9.20 13.20
CA ALA A 231 -10.94 -8.33 13.21
C ALA A 231 -10.54 -6.84 13.12
N VAL A 232 -9.51 -6.44 13.83
CA VAL A 232 -8.96 -5.07 13.77
C VAL A 232 -8.40 -4.81 12.37
N TYR A 233 -7.64 -5.76 11.83
CA TYR A 233 -7.12 -5.65 10.47
C TYR A 233 -8.22 -5.51 9.41
N ALA A 234 -9.23 -6.38 9.44
CA ALA A 234 -10.34 -6.32 8.50
C ALA A 234 -11.09 -4.98 8.55
N SER A 235 -11.25 -4.40 9.75
CA SER A 235 -11.91 -3.10 9.92
C SER A 235 -11.05 -1.91 9.47
N SER A 236 -9.75 -2.08 9.29
CA SER A 236 -8.84 -1.04 8.79
C SER A 236 -8.81 -0.93 7.27
N LEU A 237 -9.39 -1.90 6.55
CA LEU A 237 -9.40 -1.91 5.10
C LEU A 237 -10.35 -0.87 4.52
N THR A 238 -9.94 -0.29 3.41
CA THR A 238 -10.77 0.64 2.63
C THR A 238 -11.36 -0.05 1.40
N PRO A 239 -12.53 0.39 0.92
CA PRO A 239 -13.05 -0.11 -0.35
C PRO A 239 -12.08 0.17 -1.50
N ILE A 240 -11.95 -0.78 -2.43
CA ILE A 240 -11.09 -0.64 -3.60
C ILE A 240 -11.93 -0.03 -4.74
N PRO A 241 -11.48 1.08 -5.36
CA PRO A 241 -12.14 1.63 -6.54
C PRO A 241 -12.20 0.59 -7.68
N PRO A 242 -13.37 0.38 -8.29
CA PRO A 242 -13.59 -0.78 -9.16
C PRO A 242 -12.74 -0.76 -10.43
N ARG A 243 -12.46 0.43 -11.01
CA ARG A 243 -11.58 0.53 -12.19
C ARG A 243 -10.14 0.16 -11.87
N LEU A 244 -9.64 0.50 -10.68
CA LEU A 244 -8.30 0.10 -10.25
C LEU A 244 -8.21 -1.43 -10.12
N LEU A 245 -9.25 -2.06 -9.57
CA LEU A 245 -9.31 -3.51 -9.46
C LEU A 245 -9.47 -4.18 -10.85
N TYR A 246 -10.27 -3.59 -11.74
CA TYR A 246 -10.42 -4.03 -13.12
C TYR A 246 -9.06 -4.05 -13.84
N GLN A 247 -8.29 -2.97 -13.74
CA GLN A 247 -6.93 -2.89 -14.28
C GLN A 247 -6.00 -3.91 -13.62
N ARG A 248 -5.99 -4.00 -12.27
CA ARG A 248 -5.17 -4.98 -11.55
C ARG A 248 -5.44 -6.41 -11.99
N ARG A 249 -6.68 -6.74 -12.34
CA ARG A 249 -7.05 -8.07 -12.86
C ARG A 249 -6.72 -8.23 -14.34
N ASN A 250 -6.12 -7.26 -14.97
CA ASN A 250 -5.78 -7.24 -16.40
C ASN A 250 -6.95 -7.66 -17.31
N ILE A 251 -8.16 -7.22 -16.96
CA ILE A 251 -9.37 -7.54 -17.73
C ILE A 251 -9.22 -6.88 -19.10
N ARG A 252 -9.34 -7.67 -20.17
CA ARG A 252 -9.15 -7.19 -21.55
C ARG A 252 -7.80 -6.52 -21.81
N GLY A 253 -6.76 -6.88 -21.06
CA GLY A 253 -5.43 -6.31 -21.24
C GLY A 253 -5.27 -4.89 -20.71
N SER A 254 -6.12 -4.48 -19.73
CA SER A 254 -6.20 -3.13 -19.18
C SER A 254 -5.14 -2.79 -18.13
N GLN A 255 -4.34 -3.78 -17.66
CA GLN A 255 -3.27 -3.49 -16.71
C GLN A 255 -2.24 -2.52 -17.30
N LEU A 256 -1.71 -1.64 -16.46
CA LEU A 256 -0.67 -0.70 -16.83
C LEU A 256 0.52 -1.39 -17.48
N LYS A 257 0.88 -0.97 -18.69
CA LYS A 257 2.04 -1.47 -19.43
C LYS A 257 3.16 -0.44 -19.43
N VAL A 258 4.37 -0.92 -19.31
CA VAL A 258 5.58 -0.11 -19.51
C VAL A 258 5.87 -0.06 -21.01
N SER A 259 5.94 1.13 -21.58
CA SER A 259 6.20 1.36 -22.99
C SER A 259 7.61 1.90 -23.25
N ASP A 260 8.14 2.72 -22.32
CA ASP A 260 9.50 3.25 -22.35
C ASP A 260 10.34 2.67 -21.23
N LEU A 261 11.36 1.93 -21.60
CA LEU A 261 12.29 1.26 -20.70
C LEU A 261 13.59 2.04 -20.45
N SER A 262 13.69 3.28 -20.97
CA SER A 262 14.90 4.10 -20.85
C SER A 262 15.33 4.29 -19.38
N ASN A 263 14.39 4.54 -18.49
CA ASN A 263 14.59 4.72 -17.05
C ASN A 263 14.87 3.41 -16.27
N TYR A 264 14.72 2.25 -16.92
CA TYR A 264 15.00 0.96 -16.31
C TYR A 264 16.48 0.57 -16.40
N ARG A 265 17.21 1.07 -17.39
CA ARG A 265 18.61 0.70 -17.63
C ARG A 265 19.50 1.02 -16.42
N GLY A 266 20.10 -0.05 -15.87
CA GLY A 266 20.96 0.03 -14.69
C GLY A 266 20.23 0.37 -13.37
N LYS A 267 18.89 0.51 -13.38
CA LYS A 267 18.12 0.82 -12.18
C LYS A 267 18.13 -0.36 -11.22
N ARG A 268 18.50 -0.09 -9.96
CA ARG A 268 18.46 -1.08 -8.89
C ARG A 268 17.01 -1.30 -8.42
N ILE A 269 16.58 -2.57 -8.47
CA ILE A 269 15.21 -2.97 -8.10
C ILE A 269 15.29 -4.20 -7.20
N LEU A 270 14.56 -4.20 -6.08
CA LEU A 270 14.34 -5.38 -5.24
C LEU A 270 12.91 -5.88 -5.44
N VAL A 271 12.76 -7.17 -5.68
CA VAL A 271 11.47 -7.86 -5.53
C VAL A 271 11.56 -8.77 -4.32
N MET A 272 10.65 -8.62 -3.37
CA MET A 272 10.62 -9.40 -2.13
C MET A 272 9.31 -10.16 -2.00
N THR A 273 9.38 -11.47 -1.69
CA THR A 273 8.22 -12.37 -1.69
C THR A 273 8.25 -13.30 -0.49
N GLY A 274 7.10 -13.45 0.19
CA GLY A 274 6.89 -14.38 1.29
C GLY A 274 6.71 -15.83 0.81
N THR A 275 6.93 -16.80 1.71
CA THR A 275 6.93 -18.23 1.35
C THR A 275 5.54 -18.86 1.27
N VAL A 276 4.51 -18.19 1.83
CA VAL A 276 3.13 -18.73 1.88
C VAL A 276 2.09 -17.77 1.31
N ASP A 277 2.53 -16.78 0.52
CA ASP A 277 1.64 -15.90 -0.22
C ASP A 277 1.03 -16.63 -1.42
N ILE A 278 -0.29 -16.84 -1.41
CA ILE A 278 -0.99 -17.63 -2.44
C ILE A 278 -1.10 -16.91 -3.79
N ASP A 279 -1.03 -15.59 -3.79
CA ASP A 279 -1.11 -14.78 -5.02
C ASP A 279 0.26 -14.46 -5.61
N HIS A 280 1.32 -14.69 -4.84
CA HIS A 280 2.70 -14.40 -5.17
C HIS A 280 3.60 -15.63 -4.98
N PRO A 281 3.34 -16.72 -5.74
CA PRO A 281 4.25 -17.86 -5.74
C PRO A 281 5.61 -17.42 -6.30
N ARG A 282 6.68 -18.13 -5.90
CA ARG A 282 8.06 -17.83 -6.27
C ARG A 282 8.25 -17.61 -7.78
N GLU A 283 7.60 -18.45 -8.59
CA GLU A 283 7.72 -18.43 -10.04
C GLU A 283 7.12 -17.17 -10.65
N LEU A 284 6.01 -16.69 -10.09
CA LEU A 284 5.33 -15.49 -10.59
C LEU A 284 6.20 -14.25 -10.37
N ASP A 285 6.68 -14.05 -9.16
CA ASP A 285 7.50 -12.89 -8.83
C ASP A 285 8.92 -13.03 -9.41
N GLY A 286 9.43 -14.25 -9.54
CA GLY A 286 10.66 -14.56 -10.28
C GLY A 286 10.59 -14.14 -11.74
N ALA A 287 9.44 -14.35 -12.41
CA ALA A 287 9.22 -13.91 -13.79
C ALA A 287 9.23 -12.37 -13.93
N ILE A 288 8.82 -11.64 -12.87
CA ILE A 288 8.96 -10.17 -12.85
C ILE A 288 10.45 -9.80 -12.83
N VAL A 289 11.26 -10.45 -11.99
CA VAL A 289 12.71 -10.20 -11.90
C VAL A 289 13.40 -10.50 -13.23
N GLU A 290 13.05 -11.62 -13.87
CA GLU A 290 13.59 -11.97 -15.18
C GLU A 290 13.24 -10.91 -16.23
N TRP A 291 11.97 -10.49 -16.28
CA TRP A 291 11.53 -9.45 -17.20
C TRP A 291 12.27 -8.12 -16.98
N LEU A 292 12.46 -7.71 -15.72
CA LEU A 292 13.20 -6.50 -15.37
C LEU A 292 14.65 -6.57 -15.86
N ASN A 293 15.33 -7.68 -15.62
CA ASN A 293 16.74 -7.88 -16.02
C ASN A 293 16.89 -7.96 -17.54
N GLN A 294 15.97 -8.64 -18.24
CA GLN A 294 15.92 -8.68 -19.70
C GLN A 294 15.77 -7.30 -20.34
N ASN A 295 15.15 -6.35 -19.61
CA ASN A 295 14.94 -4.98 -20.03
C ASN A 295 15.98 -3.99 -19.46
N GLY A 296 17.12 -4.51 -18.98
CA GLY A 296 18.30 -3.73 -18.64
C GLY A 296 18.32 -3.17 -17.21
N ALA A 297 17.35 -3.51 -16.37
CA ALA A 297 17.42 -3.21 -14.93
C ALA A 297 18.47 -4.10 -14.23
N LYS A 298 18.78 -3.78 -12.97
CA LYS A 298 19.55 -4.61 -12.04
C LYS A 298 18.60 -5.04 -10.92
N ALA A 299 17.79 -6.06 -11.22
CA ALA A 299 16.77 -6.56 -10.30
C ALA A 299 17.28 -7.76 -9.52
N ASP A 300 17.15 -7.69 -8.20
CA ASP A 300 17.45 -8.75 -7.24
C ASP A 300 16.13 -9.38 -6.74
N PHE A 301 16.14 -10.70 -6.53
CA PHE A 301 15.01 -11.42 -5.98
C PHE A 301 15.29 -11.84 -4.54
N LEU A 302 14.57 -11.31 -3.59
CA LEU A 302 14.58 -11.71 -2.19
C LEU A 302 13.36 -12.61 -1.91
N TYR A 303 13.42 -13.87 -2.36
CA TYR A 303 12.49 -14.88 -1.90
C TYR A 303 12.89 -15.31 -0.49
N LEU A 304 12.02 -15.09 0.49
CA LEU A 304 12.37 -15.26 1.92
C LEU A 304 12.84 -16.68 2.26
N GLY A 305 12.29 -17.70 1.59
CA GLY A 305 12.70 -19.10 1.78
C GLY A 305 14.17 -19.38 1.45
N ASP A 306 14.76 -18.67 0.49
CA ASP A 306 16.18 -18.80 0.15
C ASP A 306 17.10 -18.31 1.29
N HIS A 307 16.55 -17.54 2.22
CA HIS A 307 17.22 -16.98 3.39
C HIS A 307 16.81 -17.66 4.69
N GLY A 308 16.10 -18.80 4.62
CA GLY A 308 15.61 -19.53 5.80
C GLY A 308 14.52 -18.80 6.59
N ILE A 309 13.85 -17.82 5.97
CA ILE A 309 12.76 -17.06 6.58
C ILE A 309 11.45 -17.63 6.05
N GLU A 310 10.72 -18.34 6.91
CA GLU A 310 9.55 -19.13 6.52
C GLU A 310 8.26 -18.60 7.16
N GLY A 311 7.12 -18.90 6.52
CA GLY A 311 5.79 -18.66 7.05
C GLY A 311 5.29 -17.24 6.89
N ASN A 312 5.98 -16.38 6.15
CA ASN A 312 5.51 -15.04 5.81
C ASN A 312 4.54 -15.08 4.62
N GLY A 313 3.43 -14.38 4.74
CA GLY A 313 2.38 -14.24 3.73
C GLY A 313 2.42 -12.90 3.02
N HIS A 314 1.23 -12.41 2.64
CA HIS A 314 1.08 -11.21 1.82
C HIS A 314 1.40 -9.90 2.57
N MET A 315 1.03 -9.82 3.87
CA MET A 315 1.10 -8.59 4.66
C MET A 315 2.34 -8.53 5.54
N MET A 316 3.52 -8.74 4.94
CA MET A 316 4.82 -8.84 5.62
C MET A 316 5.10 -7.67 6.59
N MET A 317 4.63 -6.45 6.28
CA MET A 317 4.80 -5.27 7.13
C MET A 317 3.95 -5.31 8.41
N LEU A 318 2.96 -6.20 8.49
CA LEU A 318 2.07 -6.37 9.67
C LEU A 318 2.39 -7.63 10.47
N GLU A 319 3.29 -8.47 10.00
CA GLU A 319 3.60 -9.77 10.59
C GLU A 319 4.52 -9.65 11.82
N LYS A 320 4.56 -10.68 12.65
CA LYS A 320 5.30 -10.67 13.95
C LYS A 320 6.80 -10.40 13.78
N ASN A 321 7.38 -10.85 12.67
CA ASN A 321 8.78 -10.64 12.33
C ASN A 321 9.01 -9.45 11.39
N SER A 322 8.04 -8.52 11.26
CA SER A 322 8.09 -7.38 10.34
C SER A 322 9.35 -6.52 10.50
N ASP A 323 9.86 -6.34 11.73
CA ASP A 323 11.09 -5.57 11.98
C ASP A 323 12.33 -6.23 11.35
N ALA A 324 12.42 -7.58 11.44
CA ALA A 324 13.51 -8.32 10.79
C ALA A 324 13.43 -8.19 9.25
N LEU A 325 12.23 -8.20 8.69
CA LEU A 325 12.01 -8.01 7.25
C LEU A 325 12.34 -6.59 6.80
N ALA A 326 12.00 -5.57 7.59
CA ALA A 326 12.45 -4.19 7.36
C ALA A 326 13.99 -4.11 7.34
N GLY A 327 14.66 -4.86 8.23
CA GLY A 327 16.12 -5.00 8.27
C GLY A 327 16.71 -5.60 6.99
N GLN A 328 16.05 -6.61 6.39
CA GLN A 328 16.49 -7.17 5.09
C GLN A 328 16.41 -6.13 3.98
N VAL A 329 15.32 -5.37 3.94
CA VAL A 329 15.14 -4.28 2.95
C VAL A 329 16.22 -3.20 3.16
N LEU A 330 16.47 -2.77 4.39
CA LEU A 330 17.51 -1.78 4.71
C LEU A 330 18.91 -2.28 4.30
N SER A 331 19.23 -3.54 4.61
CA SER A 331 20.49 -4.16 4.22
C SER A 331 20.70 -4.11 2.70
N TRP A 332 19.67 -4.44 1.92
CA TRP A 332 19.75 -4.35 0.46
C TRP A 332 19.90 -2.90 -0.03
N ILE A 333 19.18 -1.95 0.59
CA ILE A 333 19.27 -0.53 0.23
C ILE A 333 20.68 0.01 0.48
N GLU A 334 21.30 -0.36 1.59
CA GLU A 334 22.58 0.21 2.04
C GLU A 334 23.81 -0.47 1.41
N ASN A 335 23.73 -1.76 1.06
CA ASN A 335 24.83 -2.54 0.49
C ASN A 335 24.82 -2.63 -1.05
N GLY A 336 23.85 -1.97 -1.71
CA GLY A 336 23.65 -2.06 -3.15
C GLY A 336 23.85 -0.71 -3.93
#